data_e3b836011c0443b540d53235e85861df
#
_entry.id   e3b836011c0443b540d53235e85861df
#
_cell.length_a   1.000
_cell.length_b   1.000
_cell.length_c   1.000
_cell.angle_alpha   90.00
_cell.angle_beta   90.00
_cell.angle_gamma   90.00
#
_symmetry.space_group_name_H-M   'P 1'
#
loop_
_entity.id
_entity.type
_entity.pdbx_description
1 polymer ?
#
loop_
_entity_poly.entity_id
_entity_poly.type
_entity_poly.pdbx_seq_one_letter_code
_entity_poly.pdbx_strand_id
1 'polypeptide(L)'
;MKLSVITPSLQQARYLGECLASIRAAAAQAAPHEVEHIVIDGGSDDGTVDLLRPHADIRWVSEKDTGQSNAINKGLALATGEILAYLCADDLYEPSAVRKIMEAFAEHPEADMVYGDYFFLEGDSTRKRRKSAASFRPDRLHRRNPLGQPAVWWRRRVYEKFGGFDESLHFCMDHEYWLRLGTNVRWHYLPEPLAVSRLHADAKTSRQLPAMWRETARMLTRDGWRAKPWWDAFAMAAWGRHYYLLKRRWFAR
;
A
#
# COMPACT_ATOMS: atom_id res chain seq x y z
N MET A 1 -22.00 3.31 -3.08
CA MET A 1 -20.63 3.74 -3.52
C MET A 1 -19.92 2.54 -4.12
N LYS A 2 -18.98 2.79 -5.01
CA LYS A 2 -18.12 1.78 -5.64
C LYS A 2 -16.66 1.98 -5.21
N LEU A 3 -15.99 0.90 -4.84
CA LEU A 3 -14.56 0.84 -4.55
C LEU A 3 -13.81 0.22 -5.72
N SER A 4 -12.71 0.83 -6.18
CA SER A 4 -11.73 0.18 -7.06
C SER A 4 -10.48 -0.16 -6.27
N VAL A 5 -10.11 -1.44 -6.27
CA VAL A 5 -8.86 -1.95 -5.71
C VAL A 5 -7.90 -2.27 -6.84
N ILE A 6 -6.74 -1.64 -6.85
CA ILE A 6 -5.67 -1.90 -7.81
C ILE A 6 -4.66 -2.86 -7.18
N THR A 7 -4.30 -3.92 -7.88
CA THR A 7 -3.23 -4.84 -7.46
C THR A 7 -2.09 -4.81 -8.47
N PRO A 8 -0.98 -4.10 -8.18
CA PRO A 8 0.24 -4.24 -8.96
C PRO A 8 0.88 -5.60 -8.70
N SER A 9 1.28 -6.31 -9.75
CA SER A 9 1.89 -7.64 -9.66
C SER A 9 3.10 -7.73 -10.59
N LEU A 10 4.18 -8.33 -10.11
CA LEU A 10 5.33 -8.76 -10.91
C LEU A 10 6.01 -9.93 -10.22
N GLN A 11 6.00 -11.12 -10.87
CA GLN A 11 6.59 -12.36 -10.33
C GLN A 11 6.00 -12.73 -8.95
N GLN A 12 4.65 -12.72 -8.84
CA GLN A 12 3.93 -12.87 -7.57
C GLN A 12 2.96 -14.08 -7.56
N ALA A 13 3.14 -15.07 -8.44
CA ALA A 13 2.27 -16.25 -8.48
C ALA A 13 2.10 -16.92 -7.11
N ARG A 14 3.15 -16.92 -6.27
CA ARG A 14 3.14 -17.51 -4.94
C ARG A 14 2.08 -16.89 -4.01
N TYR A 15 1.85 -15.57 -4.10
CA TYR A 15 1.04 -14.82 -3.12
C TYR A 15 -0.28 -14.32 -3.71
N LEU A 16 -0.32 -14.11 -5.04
CA LEU A 16 -1.44 -13.47 -5.71
C LEU A 16 -2.77 -14.19 -5.44
N GLY A 17 -2.79 -15.53 -5.42
CA GLY A 17 -4.01 -16.28 -5.15
C GLY A 17 -4.65 -15.96 -3.80
N GLU A 18 -3.86 -15.80 -2.74
CA GLU A 18 -4.35 -15.40 -1.42
C GLU A 18 -4.83 -13.94 -1.41
N CYS A 19 -4.12 -13.05 -2.11
CA CYS A 19 -4.52 -11.64 -2.28
C CYS A 19 -5.89 -11.55 -2.95
N LEU A 20 -6.09 -12.22 -4.10
CA LEU A 20 -7.37 -12.26 -4.82
C LEU A 20 -8.50 -12.79 -3.93
N ALA A 21 -8.24 -13.88 -3.22
CA ALA A 21 -9.22 -14.49 -2.30
C ALA A 21 -9.60 -13.51 -1.16
N SER A 22 -8.63 -12.77 -0.60
CA SER A 22 -8.88 -11.81 0.47
C SER A 22 -9.75 -10.64 0.03
N ILE A 23 -9.49 -10.10 -1.17
CA ILE A 23 -10.30 -9.01 -1.74
C ILE A 23 -11.73 -9.51 -2.00
N ARG A 24 -11.88 -10.71 -2.58
CA ARG A 24 -13.19 -11.31 -2.82
C ARG A 24 -13.97 -11.53 -1.52
N ALA A 25 -13.31 -12.04 -0.48
CA ALA A 25 -13.94 -12.25 0.83
C ALA A 25 -14.37 -10.92 1.47
N ALA A 26 -13.57 -9.87 1.35
CA ALA A 26 -13.91 -8.53 1.84
C ALA A 26 -15.04 -7.88 1.02
N ALA A 27 -15.04 -8.07 -0.30
CA ALA A 27 -16.10 -7.61 -1.18
C ALA A 27 -17.47 -8.27 -0.88
N ALA A 28 -17.46 -9.57 -0.59
CA ALA A 28 -18.69 -10.31 -0.24
C ALA A 28 -19.39 -9.77 1.03
N GLN A 29 -18.64 -9.14 1.94
CA GLN A 29 -19.16 -8.52 3.16
C GLN A 29 -19.53 -7.03 2.99
N ALA A 30 -19.31 -6.46 1.81
CA ALA A 30 -19.48 -5.03 1.56
C ALA A 30 -20.85 -4.63 1.01
N ALA A 31 -21.77 -5.58 0.78
CA ALA A 31 -23.09 -5.26 0.25
C ALA A 31 -23.80 -4.17 1.07
N PRO A 32 -24.47 -3.19 0.45
CA PRO A 32 -24.79 -3.07 -0.98
C PRO A 32 -23.75 -2.33 -1.84
N HIS A 33 -22.49 -2.23 -1.37
CA HIS A 33 -21.42 -1.53 -2.09
C HIS A 33 -20.79 -2.44 -3.15
N GLU A 34 -20.36 -1.84 -4.25
CA GLU A 34 -19.69 -2.55 -5.34
C GLU A 34 -18.18 -2.51 -5.16
N VAL A 35 -17.50 -3.58 -5.51
CA VAL A 35 -16.03 -3.67 -5.53
C VAL A 35 -15.57 -4.06 -6.94
N GLU A 36 -14.76 -3.21 -7.54
CA GLU A 36 -14.04 -3.46 -8.78
C GLU A 36 -12.60 -3.83 -8.44
N HIS A 37 -12.14 -4.96 -8.93
CA HIS A 37 -10.75 -5.38 -8.76
C HIS A 37 -10.01 -5.30 -10.10
N ILE A 38 -8.87 -4.59 -10.10
CA ILE A 38 -8.03 -4.36 -11.27
C ILE A 38 -6.63 -4.85 -10.96
N VAL A 39 -6.14 -5.84 -11.70
CA VAL A 39 -4.77 -6.35 -11.57
C VAL A 39 -3.93 -5.85 -12.74
N ILE A 40 -2.81 -5.23 -12.43
CA ILE A 40 -1.81 -4.79 -13.42
C ILE A 40 -0.54 -5.61 -13.19
N ASP A 41 -0.31 -6.55 -14.10
CA ASP A 41 0.86 -7.42 -14.10
C ASP A 41 1.95 -6.87 -15.01
N GLY A 42 3.15 -6.75 -14.50
CA GLY A 42 4.33 -6.19 -15.17
C GLY A 42 4.98 -7.10 -16.23
N GLY A 43 4.23 -8.09 -16.74
CA GLY A 43 4.72 -9.09 -17.71
C GLY A 43 5.44 -10.23 -17.03
N SER A 44 4.81 -10.83 -16.02
CA SER A 44 5.34 -11.99 -15.27
C SER A 44 5.40 -13.26 -16.13
N ASP A 45 6.37 -14.12 -15.85
CA ASP A 45 6.58 -15.43 -16.47
C ASP A 45 6.60 -16.59 -15.45
N ASP A 46 6.20 -16.34 -14.20
CA ASP A 46 6.19 -17.28 -13.08
C ASP A 46 4.85 -18.04 -12.90
N GLY A 47 3.90 -17.92 -13.85
CA GLY A 47 2.56 -18.48 -13.75
C GLY A 47 1.51 -17.48 -13.22
N THR A 48 1.87 -16.24 -12.92
CA THR A 48 0.94 -15.19 -12.49
C THR A 48 -0.24 -15.02 -13.45
N VAL A 49 0.02 -14.98 -14.77
CA VAL A 49 -1.02 -14.84 -15.79
C VAL A 49 -1.98 -16.03 -15.82
N ASP A 50 -1.47 -17.24 -15.61
CA ASP A 50 -2.31 -18.44 -15.59
C ASP A 50 -3.25 -18.47 -14.39
N LEU A 51 -2.83 -17.88 -13.25
CA LEU A 51 -3.71 -17.66 -12.09
C LEU A 51 -4.82 -16.63 -12.38
N LEU A 52 -4.58 -15.64 -13.23
CA LEU A 52 -5.56 -14.60 -13.55
C LEU A 52 -6.62 -15.05 -14.55
N ARG A 53 -6.27 -15.90 -15.51
CA ARG A 53 -7.16 -16.34 -16.60
C ARG A 53 -8.53 -16.87 -16.18
N PRO A 54 -8.68 -17.65 -15.09
CA PRO A 54 -9.97 -18.16 -14.64
C PRO A 54 -10.91 -17.09 -14.06
N HIS A 55 -10.41 -15.88 -13.75
CA HIS A 55 -11.13 -14.85 -13.00
C HIS A 55 -11.79 -13.84 -13.93
N ALA A 56 -12.96 -14.15 -14.48
CA ALA A 56 -13.74 -13.25 -15.34
C ALA A 56 -14.29 -12.02 -14.58
N ASP A 57 -14.35 -12.09 -13.27
CA ASP A 57 -14.78 -11.02 -12.36
C ASP A 57 -13.67 -9.99 -12.05
N ILE A 58 -12.44 -10.26 -12.48
CA ILE A 58 -11.29 -9.39 -12.29
C ILE A 58 -10.89 -8.78 -13.64
N ARG A 59 -10.79 -7.47 -13.69
CA ARG A 59 -10.16 -6.80 -14.84
C ARG A 59 -8.65 -6.86 -14.69
N TRP A 60 -7.93 -7.45 -15.65
CA TRP A 60 -6.48 -7.53 -15.58
C TRP A 60 -5.81 -7.20 -16.91
N VAL A 61 -4.58 -6.68 -16.82
CA VAL A 61 -3.68 -6.39 -17.93
C VAL A 61 -2.31 -6.95 -17.57
N SER A 62 -1.68 -7.66 -18.49
CA SER A 62 -0.30 -8.14 -18.35
C SER A 62 0.54 -7.57 -19.49
N GLU A 63 1.43 -6.66 -19.14
CA GLU A 63 2.36 -6.03 -20.05
C GLU A 63 3.56 -5.47 -19.27
N LYS A 64 4.71 -5.31 -19.91
CA LYS A 64 5.88 -4.70 -19.27
C LYS A 64 5.56 -3.30 -18.75
N ASP A 65 6.00 -3.04 -17.53
CA ASP A 65 5.91 -1.72 -16.89
C ASP A 65 7.30 -1.17 -16.53
N THR A 66 7.33 0.08 -16.09
CA THR A 66 8.56 0.76 -15.62
C THR A 66 8.73 0.67 -14.11
N GLY A 67 7.87 -0.09 -13.42
CA GLY A 67 7.89 -0.30 -11.98
C GLY A 67 6.51 -0.18 -11.34
N GLN A 68 6.46 -0.47 -10.06
CA GLN A 68 5.21 -0.57 -9.28
C GLN A 68 4.34 0.70 -9.36
N SER A 69 4.95 1.89 -9.32
CA SER A 69 4.22 3.16 -9.44
C SER A 69 3.50 3.27 -10.80
N ASN A 70 4.16 2.85 -11.89
CA ASN A 70 3.55 2.82 -13.22
C ASN A 70 2.39 1.82 -13.28
N ALA A 71 2.55 0.62 -12.73
CA ALA A 71 1.46 -0.36 -12.64
C ALA A 71 0.26 0.19 -11.87
N ILE A 72 0.49 0.84 -10.71
CA ILE A 72 -0.58 1.46 -9.93
C ILE A 72 -1.27 2.56 -10.73
N ASN A 73 -0.52 3.44 -11.40
CA ASN A 73 -1.06 4.54 -12.20
C ASN A 73 -1.90 4.02 -13.38
N LYS A 74 -1.46 2.96 -14.07
CA LYS A 74 -2.27 2.29 -15.10
C LYS A 74 -3.60 1.77 -14.52
N GLY A 75 -3.55 1.14 -13.35
CA GLY A 75 -4.75 0.68 -12.65
C GLY A 75 -5.68 1.82 -12.23
N LEU A 76 -5.15 2.93 -11.71
CA LEU A 76 -5.92 4.13 -11.36
C LEU A 76 -6.62 4.75 -12.57
N ALA A 77 -5.95 4.77 -13.73
CA ALA A 77 -6.55 5.25 -15.00
C ALA A 77 -7.71 4.37 -15.48
N LEU A 78 -7.69 3.07 -15.17
CA LEU A 78 -8.75 2.11 -15.51
C LEU A 78 -9.88 2.07 -14.48
N ALA A 79 -9.63 2.52 -13.26
CA ALA A 79 -10.55 2.47 -12.14
C ALA A 79 -11.79 3.35 -12.38
N THR A 80 -12.97 2.88 -11.93
CA THR A 80 -14.24 3.59 -12.07
C THR A 80 -14.91 3.92 -10.73
N GLY A 81 -14.40 3.37 -9.60
CA GLY A 81 -14.96 3.56 -8.27
C GLY A 81 -14.82 4.98 -7.73
N GLU A 82 -15.73 5.38 -6.87
CA GLU A 82 -15.69 6.64 -6.11
C GLU A 82 -14.60 6.63 -5.04
N ILE A 83 -14.30 5.44 -4.53
CA ILE A 83 -13.23 5.18 -3.57
C ILE A 83 -12.14 4.37 -4.28
N LEU A 84 -10.90 4.70 -4.01
CA LEU A 84 -9.71 4.09 -4.61
C LEU A 84 -8.82 3.52 -3.52
N ALA A 85 -8.16 2.41 -3.84
CA ALA A 85 -7.09 1.83 -3.03
C ALA A 85 -6.14 1.03 -3.92
N TYR A 86 -4.94 0.74 -3.43
CA TYR A 86 -4.16 -0.33 -4.00
C TYR A 86 -3.71 -1.32 -2.92
N LEU A 87 -3.61 -2.57 -3.30
CA LEU A 87 -3.16 -3.67 -2.45
C LEU A 87 -2.09 -4.45 -3.22
N CYS A 88 -0.88 -4.53 -2.68
CA CYS A 88 0.18 -5.31 -3.30
C CYS A 88 -0.20 -6.79 -3.35
N ALA A 89 0.28 -7.51 -4.36
CA ALA A 89 -0.07 -8.91 -4.60
C ALA A 89 0.34 -9.88 -3.46
N ASP A 90 1.23 -9.45 -2.57
CA ASP A 90 1.69 -10.17 -1.38
C ASP A 90 0.96 -9.75 -0.08
N ASP A 91 0.10 -8.72 -0.12
CA ASP A 91 -0.68 -8.24 1.02
C ASP A 91 -2.13 -8.76 0.97
N LEU A 92 -2.87 -8.63 2.09
CA LEU A 92 -4.23 -9.12 2.22
C LEU A 92 -5.14 -8.07 2.86
N TYR A 93 -6.43 -8.08 2.53
CA TYR A 93 -7.46 -7.40 3.31
C TYR A 93 -7.98 -8.29 4.44
N GLU A 94 -8.32 -7.68 5.58
CA GLU A 94 -9.16 -8.35 6.58
C GLU A 94 -10.60 -8.47 6.03
N PRO A 95 -11.34 -9.54 6.34
CA PRO A 95 -12.64 -9.81 5.71
C PRO A 95 -13.67 -8.68 5.86
N SER A 96 -13.64 -7.94 6.96
CA SER A 96 -14.57 -6.81 7.20
C SER A 96 -14.04 -5.46 6.70
N ALA A 97 -12.84 -5.40 6.11
CA ALA A 97 -12.18 -4.15 5.78
C ALA A 97 -12.99 -3.28 4.82
N VAL A 98 -13.44 -3.85 3.70
CA VAL A 98 -14.17 -3.08 2.68
C VAL A 98 -15.47 -2.52 3.25
N ARG A 99 -16.25 -3.34 3.97
CA ARG A 99 -17.49 -2.89 4.62
C ARG A 99 -17.22 -1.70 5.55
N LYS A 100 -16.26 -1.83 6.47
CA LYS A 100 -15.93 -0.77 7.44
C LYS A 100 -15.45 0.51 6.77
N ILE A 101 -14.67 0.41 5.70
CA ILE A 101 -14.19 1.56 4.94
C ILE A 101 -15.34 2.27 4.23
N MET A 102 -16.25 1.53 3.61
CA MET A 102 -17.40 2.12 2.93
C MET A 102 -18.37 2.79 3.91
N GLU A 103 -18.57 2.18 5.08
CA GLU A 103 -19.32 2.77 6.20
C GLU A 103 -18.65 4.07 6.67
N ALA A 104 -17.34 4.06 6.91
CA ALA A 104 -16.59 5.25 7.33
C ALA A 104 -16.68 6.40 6.31
N PHE A 105 -16.58 6.12 5.01
CA PHE A 105 -16.76 7.16 3.99
C PHE A 105 -18.21 7.65 3.88
N ALA A 106 -19.20 6.83 4.21
CA ALA A 106 -20.60 7.26 4.25
C ALA A 106 -20.89 8.15 5.46
N GLU A 107 -20.36 7.80 6.62
CA GLU A 107 -20.50 8.55 7.88
C GLU A 107 -19.70 9.84 7.88
N HIS A 108 -18.57 9.88 7.13
CA HIS A 108 -17.66 11.02 7.02
C HIS A 108 -17.54 11.50 5.56
N PRO A 109 -18.58 12.12 4.99
CA PRO A 109 -18.56 12.58 3.60
C PRO A 109 -17.49 13.63 3.31
N GLU A 110 -17.08 14.36 4.34
CA GLU A 110 -15.99 15.34 4.28
C GLU A 110 -14.60 14.69 4.20
N ALA A 111 -14.43 13.44 4.65
CA ALA A 111 -13.14 12.75 4.61
C ALA A 111 -12.69 12.49 3.17
N ASP A 112 -11.47 12.85 2.86
CA ASP A 112 -10.81 12.58 1.60
C ASP A 112 -10.05 11.25 1.64
N MET A 113 -9.48 10.93 2.81
CA MET A 113 -8.67 9.76 3.09
C MET A 113 -9.23 9.05 4.33
N VAL A 114 -9.34 7.72 4.27
CA VAL A 114 -9.59 6.88 5.45
C VAL A 114 -8.42 5.91 5.60
N TYR A 115 -7.89 5.78 6.80
CA TYR A 115 -6.80 4.87 7.11
C TYR A 115 -7.04 4.16 8.43
N GLY A 116 -6.48 2.98 8.57
CA GLY A 116 -6.64 2.19 9.78
C GLY A 116 -5.37 1.51 10.25
N ASP A 117 -5.54 0.68 11.26
CA ASP A 117 -4.49 -0.22 11.72
C ASP A 117 -4.29 -1.36 10.72
N TYR A 118 -3.19 -2.08 10.87
CA TYR A 118 -2.88 -3.23 10.03
C TYR A 118 -2.12 -4.29 10.82
N PHE A 119 -2.06 -5.49 10.28
CA PHE A 119 -1.23 -6.55 10.83
C PHE A 119 0.05 -6.72 10.01
N PHE A 120 1.12 -7.14 10.68
CA PHE A 120 2.25 -7.79 10.02
C PHE A 120 2.10 -9.30 10.12
N LEU A 121 2.38 -10.00 9.03
CA LEU A 121 2.46 -11.44 8.91
C LEU A 121 3.87 -11.82 8.46
N GLU A 122 4.61 -12.57 9.26
CA GLU A 122 5.99 -12.97 8.94
C GLU A 122 6.00 -14.28 8.14
N GLY A 123 6.46 -14.21 6.88
CA GLY A 123 6.60 -15.37 6.00
C GLY A 123 5.30 -16.17 5.89
N ASP A 124 5.41 -17.49 6.12
CA ASP A 124 4.30 -18.43 6.14
C ASP A 124 3.69 -18.63 7.55
N SER A 125 4.04 -17.74 8.50
CA SER A 125 3.49 -17.77 9.86
C SER A 125 1.99 -17.47 9.84
N THR A 126 1.25 -18.06 10.75
CA THR A 126 -0.16 -17.71 11.03
C THR A 126 -0.29 -16.59 12.06
N ARG A 127 0.81 -16.17 12.66
CA ARG A 127 0.82 -15.16 13.72
C ARG A 127 0.83 -13.76 13.15
N LYS A 128 -0.25 -13.03 13.36
CA LYS A 128 -0.39 -11.62 13.00
C LYS A 128 0.00 -10.72 14.18
N ARG A 129 0.75 -9.65 13.90
CA ARG A 129 1.10 -8.62 14.88
C ARG A 129 0.50 -7.27 14.49
N ARG A 130 -0.45 -6.78 15.29
CA ARG A 130 -1.13 -5.49 15.04
C ARG A 130 -0.14 -4.32 15.09
N LYS A 131 -0.30 -3.41 14.16
CA LYS A 131 0.34 -2.10 14.09
C LYS A 131 -0.73 -1.02 14.09
N SER A 132 -0.64 -0.10 15.05
CA SER A 132 -1.56 1.04 15.12
C SER A 132 -1.02 2.22 14.34
N ALA A 133 -1.91 2.82 13.56
CA ALA A 133 -1.66 4.06 12.83
C ALA A 133 -2.14 5.32 13.60
N ALA A 134 -2.61 5.18 14.85
CA ALA A 134 -3.14 6.28 15.69
C ALA A 134 -2.16 7.45 15.90
N SER A 135 -0.85 7.20 15.76
CA SER A 135 0.18 8.24 15.88
C SER A 135 0.39 9.05 14.60
N PHE A 136 -0.38 8.78 13.55
CA PHE A 136 -0.27 9.52 12.29
C PHE A 136 -0.61 11.00 12.49
N ARG A 137 0.21 11.85 11.86
CA ARG A 137 0.04 13.30 11.80
C ARG A 137 0.51 13.77 10.43
N PRO A 138 -0.37 14.34 9.60
CA PRO A 138 -0.03 14.78 8.24
C PRO A 138 1.15 15.77 8.20
N ASP A 139 1.19 16.70 9.17
CA ASP A 139 2.25 17.71 9.31
C ASP A 139 3.61 17.12 9.74
N ARG A 140 3.65 15.86 10.18
CA ARG A 140 4.85 15.17 10.67
C ARG A 140 5.33 14.02 9.79
N LEU A 141 4.70 13.80 8.65
CA LEU A 141 5.06 12.72 7.73
C LEU A 141 6.53 12.76 7.28
N HIS A 142 7.09 13.96 7.14
CA HIS A 142 8.52 14.14 6.82
C HIS A 142 9.47 13.58 7.90
N ARG A 143 8.98 13.36 9.12
CA ARG A 143 9.74 12.77 10.23
C ARG A 143 9.48 11.28 10.39
N ARG A 144 8.23 10.86 10.21
CA ARG A 144 7.79 9.49 10.45
C ARG A 144 6.52 9.20 9.67
N ASN A 145 6.52 8.11 8.90
CA ASN A 145 5.33 7.52 8.30
C ASN A 145 4.89 6.28 9.11
N PRO A 146 3.81 6.37 9.93
CA PRO A 146 3.26 5.24 10.66
C PRO A 146 2.20 4.49 9.86
N LEU A 147 1.80 4.98 8.69
CA LEU A 147 0.78 4.35 7.86
C LEU A 147 1.28 3.04 7.29
N GLY A 148 0.46 2.02 7.34
CA GLY A 148 0.63 0.83 6.52
C GLY A 148 -0.09 1.05 5.20
N GLN A 149 0.64 1.00 4.10
CA GLN A 149 0.10 1.29 2.78
C GLN A 149 -1.19 0.50 2.48
N PRO A 150 -1.29 -0.83 2.74
CA PRO A 150 -2.49 -1.60 2.43
C PRO A 150 -3.72 -1.21 3.26
N ALA A 151 -3.53 -0.38 4.31
CA ALA A 151 -4.61 0.11 5.17
C ALA A 151 -4.93 1.59 4.92
N VAL A 152 -4.84 2.05 3.67
CA VAL A 152 -5.16 3.43 3.27
C VAL A 152 -6.05 3.43 2.04
N TRP A 153 -7.18 4.17 2.11
CA TRP A 153 -8.15 4.36 1.03
C TRP A 153 -8.41 5.85 0.83
N TRP A 154 -8.78 6.23 -0.38
CA TRP A 154 -9.02 7.64 -0.70
C TRP A 154 -10.17 7.83 -1.69
N ARG A 155 -10.79 9.01 -1.64
CA ARG A 155 -11.79 9.39 -2.65
C ARG A 155 -11.12 9.68 -3.99
N ARG A 156 -11.80 9.36 -5.08
CA ARG A 156 -11.35 9.63 -6.46
C ARG A 156 -10.96 11.10 -6.66
N ARG A 157 -11.68 12.05 -6.06
CA ARG A 157 -11.36 13.47 -6.14
C ARG A 157 -9.92 13.81 -5.68
N VAL A 158 -9.32 13.00 -4.82
CA VAL A 158 -7.91 13.16 -4.42
C VAL A 158 -7.00 12.85 -5.59
N TYR A 159 -7.23 11.73 -6.26
CA TYR A 159 -6.48 11.35 -7.47
C TYR A 159 -6.67 12.38 -8.59
N GLU A 160 -7.89 12.85 -8.84
CA GLU A 160 -8.20 13.87 -9.84
C GLU A 160 -7.49 15.19 -9.57
N LYS A 161 -7.38 15.59 -8.30
CA LYS A 161 -6.76 16.86 -7.90
C LYS A 161 -5.24 16.80 -7.81
N PHE A 162 -4.69 15.71 -7.30
CA PHE A 162 -3.26 15.62 -6.96
C PHE A 162 -2.47 14.70 -7.90
N GLY A 163 -3.14 14.01 -8.83
CA GLY A 163 -2.52 13.05 -9.73
C GLY A 163 -2.21 11.71 -9.08
N GLY A 164 -1.51 10.85 -9.82
CA GLY A 164 -1.08 9.53 -9.38
C GLY A 164 0.24 9.54 -8.61
N PHE A 165 0.86 8.37 -8.54
CA PHE A 165 2.14 8.13 -7.88
C PHE A 165 3.31 8.58 -8.76
N ASP A 166 4.40 9.07 -8.15
CA ASP A 166 5.64 9.44 -8.84
C ASP A 166 6.36 8.18 -9.34
N GLU A 167 6.39 8.01 -10.66
CA GLU A 167 6.98 6.84 -11.32
C GLU A 167 8.50 6.80 -11.27
N SER A 168 9.15 7.89 -10.87
CA SER A 168 10.59 7.92 -10.63
C SER A 168 11.00 7.25 -9.30
N LEU A 169 10.02 6.94 -8.45
CA LEU A 169 10.22 6.33 -7.13
C LEU A 169 9.90 4.83 -7.17
N HIS A 170 10.82 4.03 -6.63
CA HIS A 170 10.69 2.58 -6.61
C HIS A 170 10.31 2.01 -5.25
N PHE A 171 10.60 2.70 -4.14
CA PHE A 171 10.41 2.19 -2.78
C PHE A 171 9.50 3.04 -1.91
N CYS A 172 9.54 4.36 -2.06
CA CYS A 172 8.86 5.31 -1.18
C CYS A 172 7.74 6.10 -1.87
N MET A 173 7.16 5.55 -2.95
CA MET A 173 6.10 6.19 -3.71
C MET A 173 4.85 6.49 -2.88
N ASP A 174 4.50 5.60 -1.95
CA ASP A 174 3.39 5.80 -1.01
C ASP A 174 3.69 6.94 -0.04
N HIS A 175 4.91 6.97 0.52
CA HIS A 175 5.33 8.01 1.44
C HIS A 175 5.37 9.38 0.75
N GLU A 176 5.88 9.47 -0.48
CA GLU A 176 5.82 10.69 -1.30
C GLU A 176 4.37 11.15 -1.50
N TYR A 177 3.49 10.23 -1.92
CA TYR A 177 2.10 10.55 -2.17
C TYR A 177 1.43 11.10 -0.91
N TRP A 178 1.61 10.46 0.24
CA TRP A 178 1.06 10.94 1.50
C TRP A 178 1.63 12.31 1.91
N LEU A 179 2.92 12.57 1.68
CA LEU A 179 3.56 13.87 1.92
C LEU A 179 2.98 14.96 1.04
N ARG A 180 2.80 14.69 -0.25
CA ARG A 180 2.22 15.62 -1.23
C ARG A 180 0.78 15.97 -0.89
N LEU A 181 0.01 15.03 -0.40
CA LEU A 181 -1.34 15.26 0.13
C LEU A 181 -1.28 16.08 1.43
N GLY A 182 -0.45 15.66 2.39
CA GLY A 182 -0.18 16.36 3.63
C GLY A 182 -1.44 16.83 4.35
N THR A 183 -1.49 18.13 4.66
CA THR A 183 -2.64 18.81 5.29
C THR A 183 -3.66 19.35 4.27
N ASN A 184 -3.45 19.13 2.96
CA ASN A 184 -4.35 19.59 1.91
C ASN A 184 -5.58 18.70 1.73
N VAL A 185 -5.64 17.57 2.43
CA VAL A 185 -6.73 16.61 2.45
C VAL A 185 -7.17 16.29 3.88
N ARG A 186 -8.41 15.84 4.03
CA ARG A 186 -8.97 15.47 5.33
C ARG A 186 -8.79 13.98 5.57
N TRP A 187 -7.99 13.65 6.60
CA TRP A 187 -7.69 12.29 7.02
C TRP A 187 -8.64 11.83 8.12
N HIS A 188 -9.25 10.68 7.96
CA HIS A 188 -10.06 10.03 8.98
C HIS A 188 -9.38 8.73 9.44
N TYR A 189 -9.18 8.59 10.75
CA TYR A 189 -8.60 7.39 11.35
C TYR A 189 -9.68 6.42 11.82
N LEU A 190 -9.67 5.22 11.30
CA LEU A 190 -10.49 4.12 11.78
C LEU A 190 -9.63 3.19 12.64
N PRO A 191 -9.90 3.08 13.99
CA PRO A 191 -9.05 2.34 14.94
C PRO A 191 -9.23 0.82 14.84
N GLU A 192 -9.26 0.29 13.63
CA GLU A 192 -9.53 -1.09 13.28
C GLU A 192 -8.41 -1.65 12.40
N PRO A 193 -8.01 -2.93 12.57
CA PRO A 193 -7.13 -3.57 11.62
C PRO A 193 -7.88 -3.89 10.32
N LEU A 194 -7.39 -3.34 9.22
CA LEU A 194 -8.05 -3.39 7.91
C LEU A 194 -7.30 -4.25 6.90
N ALA A 195 -6.01 -4.44 7.10
CA ALA A 195 -5.15 -5.14 6.16
C ALA A 195 -4.06 -5.95 6.88
N VAL A 196 -3.43 -6.83 6.13
CA VAL A 196 -2.27 -7.62 6.55
C VAL A 196 -1.15 -7.32 5.57
N SER A 197 -0.04 -6.78 6.06
CA SER A 197 1.19 -6.62 5.29
C SER A 197 2.11 -7.81 5.53
N ARG A 198 2.43 -8.54 4.47
CA ARG A 198 3.29 -9.71 4.55
C ARG A 198 4.76 -9.31 4.51
N LEU A 199 5.52 -9.82 5.47
CA LEU A 199 6.98 -9.66 5.55
C LEU A 199 7.65 -10.96 5.13
N HIS A 200 8.29 -10.97 3.97
CA HIS A 200 9.03 -12.13 3.48
C HIS A 200 10.37 -11.73 2.88
N ALA A 201 11.26 -12.71 2.69
CA ALA A 201 12.62 -12.44 2.23
C ALA A 201 12.66 -11.85 0.81
N ASP A 202 11.66 -12.19 -0.01
CA ASP A 202 11.54 -11.72 -1.40
C ASP A 202 10.88 -10.36 -1.53
N ALA A 203 10.30 -9.82 -0.45
CA ALA A 203 9.70 -8.49 -0.47
C ALA A 203 10.74 -7.44 -0.88
N LYS A 204 10.35 -6.56 -1.79
CA LYS A 204 11.20 -5.50 -2.36
C LYS A 204 11.93 -4.69 -1.28
N THR A 205 11.22 -4.29 -0.24
CA THR A 205 11.76 -3.55 0.90
C THR A 205 12.72 -4.36 1.76
N SER A 206 12.51 -5.69 1.86
CA SER A 206 13.41 -6.58 2.62
C SER A 206 14.74 -6.81 1.89
N ARG A 207 14.70 -6.98 0.57
CA ARG A 207 15.89 -7.22 -0.26
C ARG A 207 16.77 -6.00 -0.43
N GLN A 208 16.18 -4.81 -0.51
CA GLN A 208 16.87 -3.60 -0.94
C GLN A 208 16.77 -2.44 0.07
N LEU A 209 16.76 -2.78 1.35
CA LEU A 209 16.65 -1.81 2.44
C LEU A 209 17.59 -0.59 2.32
N PRO A 210 18.88 -0.72 1.95
CA PRO A 210 19.77 0.43 1.76
C PRO A 210 19.38 1.32 0.57
N ALA A 211 18.80 0.75 -0.50
CA ALA A 211 18.33 1.52 -1.64
C ALA A 211 17.06 2.30 -1.27
N MET A 212 16.13 1.68 -0.55
CA MET A 212 14.93 2.31 -0.01
C MET A 212 15.29 3.53 0.87
N TRP A 213 16.23 3.40 1.79
CA TRP A 213 16.64 4.52 2.64
C TRP A 213 17.27 5.67 1.84
N ARG A 214 18.11 5.35 0.85
CA ARG A 214 18.71 6.36 -0.04
C ARG A 214 17.66 7.09 -0.86
N GLU A 215 16.68 6.36 -1.41
CA GLU A 215 15.59 6.96 -2.17
C GLU A 215 14.73 7.86 -1.29
N THR A 216 14.32 7.38 -0.11
CA THR A 216 13.54 8.20 0.84
C THR A 216 14.28 9.49 1.22
N ALA A 217 15.58 9.41 1.50
CA ALA A 217 16.36 10.58 1.84
C ALA A 217 16.45 11.59 0.67
N ARG A 218 16.63 11.10 -0.55
CA ARG A 218 16.66 11.94 -1.76
C ARG A 218 15.29 12.59 -2.01
N MET A 219 14.20 11.84 -1.90
CA MET A 219 12.85 12.34 -2.04
C MET A 219 12.55 13.44 -1.04
N LEU A 220 12.82 13.22 0.25
CA LEU A 220 12.60 14.23 1.30
C LEU A 220 13.40 15.52 1.08
N THR A 221 14.58 15.42 0.45
CA THR A 221 15.43 16.59 0.14
C THR A 221 14.99 17.27 -1.14
N ARG A 222 14.70 16.51 -2.21
CA ARG A 222 14.23 17.01 -3.50
C ARG A 222 12.99 17.88 -3.35
N ASP A 223 12.05 17.43 -2.53
CA ASP A 223 10.74 18.05 -2.38
C ASP A 223 10.71 19.08 -1.24
N GLY A 224 11.88 19.44 -0.71
CA GLY A 224 12.02 20.49 0.30
C GLY A 224 11.47 20.16 1.70
N TRP A 225 11.13 18.90 1.96
CA TRP A 225 10.58 18.47 3.24
C TRP A 225 11.62 18.46 4.37
N ARG A 226 12.91 18.39 4.04
CA ARG A 226 14.03 18.48 4.99
C ARG A 226 15.16 19.38 4.47
N ALA A 227 15.55 20.31 5.32
CA ALA A 227 16.66 21.23 5.03
C ALA A 227 18.08 20.64 5.28
N LYS A 228 18.19 19.43 5.85
CA LYS A 228 19.48 18.82 6.22
C LYS A 228 19.75 17.55 5.40
N PRO A 229 20.84 17.55 4.62
CA PRO A 229 20.87 16.64 3.48
C PRO A 229 21.32 15.22 3.78
N TRP A 230 22.27 14.87 4.60
CA TRP A 230 22.85 13.52 4.50
C TRP A 230 23.14 12.81 5.82
N TRP A 231 23.22 13.54 6.90
CA TRP A 231 23.46 12.96 8.22
C TRP A 231 22.31 12.07 8.69
N ASP A 232 21.07 12.45 8.41
CA ASP A 232 19.88 11.66 8.76
C ASP A 232 19.75 10.41 7.89
N ALA A 233 20.16 10.47 6.61
CA ALA A 233 20.17 9.33 5.71
C ALA A 233 21.28 8.33 6.10
N PHE A 234 22.44 8.81 6.51
CA PHE A 234 23.54 7.97 6.98
C PHE A 234 23.21 7.37 8.36
N ALA A 235 22.67 8.15 9.28
CA ALA A 235 22.19 7.66 10.56
C ALA A 235 21.06 6.64 10.40
N MET A 236 20.07 6.90 9.52
CA MET A 236 19.01 5.94 9.23
C MET A 236 19.53 4.68 8.53
N ALA A 237 20.47 4.78 7.61
CA ALA A 237 21.08 3.61 6.96
C ALA A 237 21.91 2.78 7.95
N ALA A 238 22.68 3.42 8.82
CA ALA A 238 23.47 2.75 9.86
C ALA A 238 22.58 2.19 10.98
N TRP A 239 21.60 2.96 11.46
CA TRP A 239 20.62 2.54 12.46
C TRP A 239 19.59 1.55 11.92
N GLY A 240 19.12 1.72 10.68
CA GLY A 240 18.20 0.81 10.03
C GLY A 240 18.80 -0.60 9.89
N ARG A 241 20.08 -0.70 9.53
CA ARG A 241 20.81 -1.97 9.51
C ARG A 241 20.97 -2.57 10.91
N HIS A 242 21.29 -1.76 11.91
CA HIS A 242 21.40 -2.20 13.30
C HIS A 242 20.05 -2.57 13.90
N TYR A 243 19.00 -1.79 13.62
CA TYR A 243 17.63 -2.05 14.02
C TYR A 243 17.06 -3.32 13.38
N TYR A 244 17.36 -3.58 12.10
CA TYR A 244 16.97 -4.81 11.41
C TYR A 244 17.70 -6.04 11.96
N LEU A 245 18.99 -5.91 12.28
CA LEU A 245 19.78 -6.98 12.90
C LEU A 245 19.35 -7.25 14.35
N LEU A 246 18.98 -6.21 15.11
CA LEU A 246 18.39 -6.33 16.43
C LEU A 246 16.98 -6.93 16.37
N LYS A 247 16.16 -6.53 15.39
CA LYS A 247 14.86 -7.18 15.15
C LYS A 247 15.02 -8.66 14.82
N ARG A 248 15.92 -9.03 13.92
CA ARG A 248 16.19 -10.45 13.63
C ARG A 248 16.59 -11.26 14.87
N ARG A 249 17.36 -10.69 15.79
CA ARG A 249 17.71 -11.32 17.06
C ARG A 249 16.54 -11.38 18.08
N TRP A 250 15.64 -10.42 18.03
CA TRP A 250 14.46 -10.37 18.89
C TRP A 250 13.32 -11.30 18.42
N PHE A 251 13.26 -11.58 17.13
CA PHE A 251 12.26 -12.47 16.52
C PHE A 251 12.74 -13.93 16.39
N ALA A 252 14.01 -14.20 16.66
CA ALA A 252 14.57 -15.55 16.73
C ALA A 252 14.50 -16.18 18.14
N ARG A 253 13.81 -15.53 19.05
CA ARG A 253 13.44 -16.02 20.39
C ARG A 253 11.92 -15.94 20.51
#